data_4ff7faa1c98c94b8bdbc753e25adebf1
#
_entry.id   4ff7faa1c98c94b8bdbc753e25adebf1
#
_cell.length_a   1.000
_cell.length_b   1.000
_cell.length_c   1.000
_cell.angle_alpha   90.00
_cell.angle_beta   90.00
_cell.angle_gamma   90.00
#
_symmetry.space_group_name_H-M   'P 1'
#
loop_
_entity.id
_entity.type
_entity.pdbx_description
1 polymer ?
#
loop_
_entity_poly.entity_id
_entity_poly.type
_entity_poly.pdbx_seq_one_letter_code
_entity_poly.pdbx_strand_id
1 'polypeptide(L)'
;MNDPVAAYFEKLPQIHKAQFVQSTSGASFYFQKRLKLACELAGASAGRLLDCAAGTGEITCALLKSGRFSHATVVDISPAMLQSANELLSAQITNTALEFVRSDVFNFKPSGSSFDLILCLGLIAHVGRLDILLPHLKSMLAPGGRIILQTTLTDHAGVRLVRALTARRELAQRGYRISWFSQRDIADACNGAGLGIVETRRHSLGIPFGDRLWPWANFQLETRLQKWASRHGADGIYLLAPNCQERETPNAVTPAAQRLRATM
;
A
#
# COMPACT_ATOMS: atom_id res chain seq x y z
N MET A 1 14.83 -18.34 -11.66
CA MET A 1 15.56 -17.67 -10.55
C MET A 1 14.56 -17.51 -9.40
N ASN A 2 14.87 -17.99 -8.19
CA ASN A 2 13.99 -17.79 -7.04
C ASN A 2 14.13 -16.33 -6.57
N ASP A 3 13.05 -15.55 -6.66
CA ASP A 3 13.00 -14.20 -6.13
C ASP A 3 13.18 -14.24 -4.58
N PRO A 4 14.18 -13.56 -4.01
CA PRO A 4 14.44 -13.61 -2.58
C PRO A 4 13.31 -13.00 -1.74
N VAL A 5 12.53 -12.07 -2.27
CA VAL A 5 11.37 -11.49 -1.61
C VAL A 5 10.27 -12.54 -1.52
N ALA A 6 9.94 -13.21 -2.64
CA ALA A 6 8.97 -14.31 -2.65
C ALA A 6 9.37 -15.42 -1.68
N ALA A 7 10.65 -15.85 -1.71
CA ALA A 7 11.15 -16.91 -0.82
C ALA A 7 11.10 -16.54 0.68
N TYR A 8 11.25 -15.27 1.01
CA TYR A 8 11.10 -14.79 2.38
C TYR A 8 9.63 -14.88 2.84
N PHE A 9 8.71 -14.34 2.04
CA PHE A 9 7.30 -14.30 2.41
C PHE A 9 6.61 -15.67 2.35
N GLU A 10 7.13 -16.62 1.58
CA GLU A 10 6.61 -17.99 1.52
C GLU A 10 6.57 -18.70 2.91
N LYS A 11 7.41 -18.28 3.83
CA LYS A 11 7.56 -18.86 5.17
C LYS A 11 6.73 -18.16 6.24
N LEU A 12 6.04 -17.05 5.90
CA LEU A 12 5.46 -16.16 6.91
C LEU A 12 3.94 -16.14 7.06
N PRO A 13 3.09 -16.91 6.30
CA PRO A 13 1.64 -16.71 6.35
C PRO A 13 1.06 -16.83 7.77
N GLN A 14 1.49 -17.81 8.55
CA GLN A 14 1.00 -18.02 9.91
C GLN A 14 1.42 -16.88 10.87
N ILE A 15 2.66 -16.41 10.74
CA ILE A 15 3.17 -15.27 11.52
C ILE A 15 2.41 -14.02 11.16
N HIS A 16 2.16 -13.79 9.86
CA HIS A 16 1.45 -12.63 9.35
C HIS A 16 -0.01 -12.61 9.83
N LYS A 17 -0.73 -13.73 9.70
CA LYS A 17 -2.09 -13.88 10.24
C LYS A 17 -2.16 -13.59 11.75
N ALA A 18 -1.22 -14.12 12.53
CA ALA A 18 -1.18 -13.89 13.97
C ALA A 18 -1.03 -12.42 14.36
N GLN A 19 -0.43 -11.60 13.53
CA GLN A 19 -0.26 -10.16 13.77
C GLN A 19 -1.58 -9.37 13.68
N PHE A 20 -2.60 -9.89 13.00
CA PHE A 20 -3.93 -9.28 12.93
C PHE A 20 -4.88 -9.75 14.05
N VAL A 21 -4.52 -10.80 14.78
CA VAL A 21 -5.31 -11.26 15.92
C VAL A 21 -5.17 -10.26 17.08
N GLN A 22 -6.26 -10.07 17.81
CA GLN A 22 -6.21 -9.23 19.02
C GLN A 22 -5.24 -9.83 20.04
N SER A 23 -4.13 -9.13 20.25
CA SER A 23 -3.10 -9.49 21.23
C SER A 23 -2.59 -8.21 21.91
N THR A 24 -1.86 -8.38 22.99
CA THR A 24 -1.22 -7.29 23.73
C THR A 24 0.21 -7.02 23.28
N SER A 25 0.51 -7.26 22.00
CA SER A 25 1.82 -6.93 21.41
C SER A 25 1.73 -5.66 20.58
N GLY A 26 2.83 -4.90 20.51
CA GLY A 26 2.91 -3.72 19.65
C GLY A 26 2.85 -4.07 18.16
N ALA A 27 3.33 -5.26 17.77
CA ALA A 27 3.18 -5.73 16.40
C ALA A 27 1.69 -5.88 16.02
N SER A 28 0.89 -6.52 16.87
CA SER A 28 -0.56 -6.63 16.61
C SER A 28 -1.25 -5.27 16.64
N PHE A 29 -0.87 -4.39 17.59
CA PHE A 29 -1.35 -3.02 17.60
C PHE A 29 -1.06 -2.29 16.29
N TYR A 30 0.17 -2.42 15.79
CA TYR A 30 0.61 -1.83 14.52
C TYR A 30 -0.25 -2.31 13.35
N PHE A 31 -0.45 -3.62 13.20
CA PHE A 31 -1.22 -4.18 12.08
C PHE A 31 -2.72 -3.83 12.16
N GLN A 32 -3.32 -3.88 13.35
CA GLN A 32 -4.70 -3.47 13.56
C GLN A 32 -4.90 -1.97 13.30
N LYS A 33 -3.94 -1.13 13.72
CA LYS A 33 -3.99 0.31 13.45
C LYS A 33 -3.87 0.61 11.96
N ARG A 34 -2.99 -0.10 11.25
CA ARG A 34 -2.84 0.00 9.79
C ARG A 34 -4.15 -0.38 9.10
N LEU A 35 -4.75 -1.51 9.47
CA LEU A 35 -6.05 -1.94 8.94
C LEU A 35 -7.12 -0.86 9.16
N LYS A 36 -7.26 -0.37 10.39
CA LYS A 36 -8.23 0.68 10.73
C LYS A 36 -8.03 1.93 9.88
N LEU A 37 -6.80 2.43 9.79
CA LEU A 37 -6.48 3.64 9.01
C LEU A 37 -6.69 3.44 7.51
N ALA A 38 -6.38 2.26 6.97
CA ALA A 38 -6.66 1.95 5.56
C ALA A 38 -8.17 1.99 5.27
N CYS A 39 -8.99 1.42 6.15
CA CYS A 39 -10.45 1.47 6.03
C CYS A 39 -11.00 2.91 6.15
N GLU A 40 -10.46 3.72 7.07
CA GLU A 40 -10.83 5.14 7.22
C GLU A 40 -10.47 5.95 5.96
N LEU A 41 -9.26 5.79 5.43
CA LEU A 41 -8.80 6.49 4.21
C LEU A 41 -9.53 6.03 2.95
N ALA A 42 -9.94 4.77 2.87
CA ALA A 42 -10.79 4.28 1.78
C ALA A 42 -12.13 5.05 1.74
N GLY A 43 -12.63 5.51 2.90
CA GLY A 43 -13.80 6.38 3.00
C GLY A 43 -15.00 5.84 2.21
N ALA A 44 -15.48 6.61 1.25
CA ALA A 44 -16.61 6.26 0.38
C ALA A 44 -16.18 5.54 -0.93
N SER A 45 -14.92 5.14 -1.09
CA SER A 45 -14.46 4.41 -2.28
C SER A 45 -15.29 3.14 -2.49
N ALA A 46 -15.64 2.88 -3.74
CA ALA A 46 -16.52 1.78 -4.16
C ALA A 46 -16.12 1.33 -5.57
N GLY A 47 -16.63 0.19 -6.03
CA GLY A 47 -16.39 -0.31 -7.37
C GLY A 47 -15.33 -1.40 -7.45
N ARG A 48 -14.15 -1.12 -7.97
CA ARG A 48 -13.08 -2.10 -8.20
C ARG A 48 -11.88 -1.83 -7.29
N LEU A 49 -11.48 -2.84 -6.52
CA LEU A 49 -10.34 -2.81 -5.61
C LEU A 49 -9.16 -3.59 -6.21
N LEU A 50 -7.96 -3.03 -6.12
CA LEU A 50 -6.70 -3.75 -6.31
C LEU A 50 -5.92 -3.74 -4.98
N ASP A 51 -5.47 -4.89 -4.53
CA ASP A 51 -4.53 -5.00 -3.42
C ASP A 51 -3.19 -5.54 -3.93
N CYS A 52 -2.18 -4.67 -3.96
CA CYS A 52 -0.82 -4.99 -4.38
C CYS A 52 0.00 -5.45 -3.17
N ALA A 53 0.46 -6.68 -3.18
CA ALA A 53 1.12 -7.36 -2.06
C ALA A 53 0.16 -7.53 -0.86
N ALA A 54 -0.95 -8.19 -1.12
CA ALA A 54 -2.06 -8.34 -0.18
C ALA A 54 -1.70 -9.17 1.08
N GLY A 55 -0.61 -9.92 1.04
CA GLY A 55 -0.24 -10.81 2.12
C GLY A 55 -1.34 -11.84 2.36
N THR A 56 -1.81 -11.96 3.59
CA THR A 56 -2.85 -12.90 3.98
C THR A 56 -4.29 -12.35 3.87
N GLY A 57 -4.46 -11.13 3.31
CA GLY A 57 -5.75 -10.59 2.85
C GLY A 57 -6.63 -9.93 3.91
N GLU A 58 -6.17 -9.73 5.15
CA GLU A 58 -7.01 -9.21 6.24
C GLU A 58 -7.53 -7.80 5.98
N ILE A 59 -6.71 -6.92 5.39
CA ILE A 59 -7.13 -5.54 5.08
C ILE A 59 -8.13 -5.53 3.93
N THR A 60 -7.86 -6.31 2.87
CA THR A 60 -8.81 -6.53 1.78
C THR A 60 -10.14 -7.06 2.32
N CYS A 61 -10.12 -8.08 3.16
CA CYS A 61 -11.31 -8.65 3.78
C CYS A 61 -12.13 -7.59 4.54
N ALA A 62 -11.46 -6.78 5.36
CA ALA A 62 -12.12 -5.71 6.12
C ALA A 62 -12.79 -4.67 5.20
N LEU A 63 -12.14 -4.29 4.10
CA LEU A 63 -12.71 -3.37 3.11
C LEU A 63 -13.90 -3.98 2.37
N LEU A 64 -13.80 -5.24 1.93
CA LEU A 64 -14.86 -5.91 1.17
C LEU A 64 -16.11 -6.17 2.01
N LYS A 65 -15.99 -6.36 3.32
CA LYS A 65 -17.14 -6.45 4.25
C LYS A 65 -18.02 -5.20 4.24
N SER A 66 -17.55 -4.07 3.74
CA SER A 66 -18.39 -2.89 3.55
C SER A 66 -19.46 -3.06 2.45
N GLY A 67 -19.33 -4.08 1.59
CA GLY A 67 -20.24 -4.34 0.46
C GLY A 67 -20.15 -3.33 -0.68
N ARG A 68 -19.18 -2.41 -0.65
CA ARG A 68 -19.05 -1.33 -1.64
C ARG A 68 -18.26 -1.71 -2.89
N PHE A 69 -17.50 -2.79 -2.84
CA PHE A 69 -16.67 -3.23 -3.95
C PHE A 69 -17.30 -4.43 -4.66
N SER A 70 -17.57 -4.28 -5.95
CA SER A 70 -18.12 -5.35 -6.79
C SER A 70 -17.05 -6.34 -7.27
N HIS A 71 -15.81 -5.89 -7.34
CA HIS A 71 -14.65 -6.69 -7.79
C HIS A 71 -13.44 -6.38 -6.92
N ALA A 72 -12.65 -7.40 -6.64
CA ALA A 72 -11.35 -7.25 -5.99
C ALA A 72 -10.31 -8.15 -6.66
N THR A 73 -9.23 -7.54 -7.12
CA THR A 73 -8.04 -8.24 -7.62
C THR A 73 -6.97 -8.22 -6.52
N VAL A 74 -6.54 -9.40 -6.12
CA VAL A 74 -5.60 -9.64 -5.02
C VAL A 74 -4.30 -10.14 -5.62
N VAL A 75 -3.23 -9.35 -5.51
CA VAL A 75 -1.93 -9.65 -6.11
C VAL A 75 -0.91 -9.89 -5.02
N ASP A 76 -0.18 -10.99 -5.11
CA ASP A 76 0.99 -11.24 -4.28
C ASP A 76 2.03 -12.07 -5.05
N ILE A 77 3.31 -11.88 -4.73
CA ILE A 77 4.40 -12.64 -5.33
C ILE A 77 4.55 -14.02 -4.69
N SER A 78 4.16 -14.17 -3.41
CA SER A 78 4.23 -15.41 -2.64
C SER A 78 2.98 -16.26 -2.85
N PRO A 79 3.10 -17.49 -3.39
CA PRO A 79 1.99 -18.43 -3.48
C PRO A 79 1.32 -18.72 -2.14
N ALA A 80 2.11 -18.88 -1.05
CA ALA A 80 1.57 -19.20 0.27
C ALA A 80 0.76 -18.03 0.87
N MET A 81 1.19 -16.77 0.65
CA MET A 81 0.41 -15.59 1.01
C MET A 81 -0.90 -15.54 0.24
N LEU A 82 -0.83 -15.71 -1.09
CA LEU A 82 -1.99 -15.66 -1.97
C LEU A 82 -2.99 -16.78 -1.66
N GLN A 83 -2.52 -17.98 -1.36
CA GLN A 83 -3.38 -19.09 -0.90
C GLN A 83 -4.09 -18.73 0.40
N SER A 84 -3.38 -18.15 1.38
CA SER A 84 -3.96 -17.72 2.65
C SER A 84 -5.01 -16.63 2.47
N ALA A 85 -4.76 -15.66 1.56
CA ALA A 85 -5.73 -14.63 1.21
C ALA A 85 -6.97 -15.22 0.55
N ASN A 86 -6.78 -16.18 -0.37
CA ASN A 86 -7.90 -16.87 -1.03
C ASN A 86 -8.77 -17.62 -0.03
N GLU A 87 -8.18 -18.41 0.88
CA GLU A 87 -8.91 -19.10 1.94
C GLU A 87 -9.73 -18.14 2.79
N LEU A 88 -9.14 -17.03 3.23
CA LEU A 88 -9.80 -16.03 4.06
C LEU A 88 -10.97 -15.34 3.31
N LEU A 89 -10.69 -14.84 2.11
CA LEU A 89 -11.65 -14.04 1.35
C LEU A 89 -12.79 -14.89 0.81
N SER A 90 -12.52 -16.09 0.27
CA SER A 90 -13.55 -16.98 -0.23
C SER A 90 -14.49 -17.49 0.89
N ALA A 91 -14.00 -17.60 2.12
CA ALA A 91 -14.81 -18.00 3.26
C ALA A 91 -15.71 -16.86 3.81
N GLN A 92 -15.34 -15.58 3.61
CA GLN A 92 -15.99 -14.46 4.28
C GLN A 92 -16.67 -13.45 3.34
N ILE A 93 -16.38 -13.50 2.06
CA ILE A 93 -16.87 -12.52 1.07
C ILE A 93 -17.68 -13.27 0.00
N THR A 94 -18.95 -12.95 -0.09
CA THR A 94 -19.91 -13.62 -1.01
C THR A 94 -20.42 -12.69 -2.12
N ASN A 95 -20.34 -11.36 -1.94
CA ASN A 95 -20.97 -10.38 -2.82
C ASN A 95 -19.95 -9.59 -3.66
N THR A 96 -18.73 -10.09 -3.80
CA THR A 96 -17.65 -9.47 -4.57
C THR A 96 -17.02 -10.52 -5.48
N ALA A 97 -16.81 -10.20 -6.74
CA ALA A 97 -16.03 -11.04 -7.65
C ALA A 97 -14.55 -10.95 -7.24
N LEU A 98 -13.96 -12.08 -6.89
CA LEU A 98 -12.57 -12.18 -6.43
C LEU A 98 -11.67 -12.74 -7.53
N GLU A 99 -10.56 -12.07 -7.77
CA GLU A 99 -9.49 -12.53 -8.66
C GLU A 99 -8.17 -12.59 -7.89
N PHE A 100 -7.47 -13.73 -7.95
CA PHE A 100 -6.19 -13.94 -7.27
C PHE A 100 -5.09 -14.12 -8.31
N VAL A 101 -4.09 -13.24 -8.28
CA VAL A 101 -3.03 -13.20 -9.29
C VAL A 101 -1.66 -13.31 -8.63
N ARG A 102 -0.94 -14.39 -8.93
CA ARG A 102 0.47 -14.50 -8.56
C ARG A 102 1.30 -13.68 -9.53
N SER A 103 1.80 -12.54 -9.08
CA SER A 103 2.64 -11.66 -9.90
C SER A 103 3.56 -10.80 -9.05
N ASP A 104 4.72 -10.45 -9.60
CA ASP A 104 5.45 -9.25 -9.19
C ASP A 104 4.61 -8.02 -9.56
N VAL A 105 4.57 -7.03 -8.68
CA VAL A 105 3.77 -5.80 -8.88
C VAL A 105 4.14 -5.07 -10.17
N PHE A 106 5.42 -5.04 -10.54
CA PHE A 106 5.89 -4.36 -11.77
C PHE A 106 5.48 -5.09 -13.06
N ASN A 107 5.26 -6.39 -12.97
CA ASN A 107 4.84 -7.23 -14.11
C ASN A 107 3.32 -7.40 -14.17
N PHE A 108 2.61 -7.02 -13.11
CA PHE A 108 1.15 -7.12 -13.09
C PHE A 108 0.53 -6.13 -14.08
N LYS A 109 -0.31 -6.65 -14.96
CA LYS A 109 -1.10 -5.88 -15.91
C LYS A 109 -2.54 -6.35 -15.81
N PRO A 110 -3.49 -5.46 -15.44
CA PRO A 110 -4.89 -5.84 -15.39
C PRO A 110 -5.42 -6.15 -16.80
N SER A 111 -6.29 -7.14 -16.92
CA SER A 111 -6.96 -7.50 -18.16
C SER A 111 -8.08 -6.50 -18.52
N GLY A 112 -7.69 -5.26 -18.83
CA GLY A 112 -8.57 -4.25 -19.43
C GLY A 112 -9.44 -3.42 -18.48
N SER A 113 -9.28 -3.52 -17.16
CA SER A 113 -10.11 -2.77 -16.19
C SER A 113 -9.27 -1.91 -15.26
N SER A 114 -9.72 -0.67 -15.05
CA SER A 114 -9.12 0.27 -14.09
C SER A 114 -9.70 0.07 -12.68
N PHE A 115 -9.01 0.56 -11.66
CA PHE A 115 -9.37 0.41 -10.26
C PHE A 115 -9.76 1.74 -9.61
N ASP A 116 -10.83 1.71 -8.82
CA ASP A 116 -11.29 2.87 -8.05
C ASP A 116 -10.47 3.06 -6.78
N LEU A 117 -9.94 1.96 -6.23
CA LEU A 117 -9.03 1.98 -5.09
C LEU A 117 -7.89 0.97 -5.29
N ILE A 118 -6.66 1.44 -5.08
CA ILE A 118 -5.47 0.60 -5.05
C ILE A 118 -4.86 0.64 -3.66
N LEU A 119 -4.61 -0.52 -3.07
CA LEU A 119 -3.84 -0.66 -1.84
C LEU A 119 -2.38 -1.01 -2.18
N CYS A 120 -1.46 -0.32 -1.53
CA CYS A 120 -0.03 -0.58 -1.60
C CYS A 120 0.56 -0.43 -0.18
N LEU A 121 0.32 -1.44 0.66
CA LEU A 121 0.59 -1.38 2.09
C LEU A 121 1.78 -2.26 2.47
N GLY A 122 2.89 -1.63 2.87
CA GLY A 122 4.11 -2.32 3.25
C GLY A 122 4.98 -2.80 2.07
N LEU A 123 4.52 -2.67 0.84
CA LEU A 123 5.23 -3.16 -0.36
C LEU A 123 6.50 -2.37 -0.67
N ILE A 124 6.46 -1.04 -0.57
CA ILE A 124 7.53 -0.16 -1.09
C ILE A 124 8.89 -0.40 -0.43
N ALA A 125 8.91 -0.85 0.81
CA ALA A 125 10.13 -1.22 1.50
C ALA A 125 10.84 -2.42 0.84
N HIS A 126 10.11 -3.30 0.18
CA HIS A 126 10.62 -4.52 -0.45
C HIS A 126 11.00 -4.33 -1.91
N VAL A 127 10.36 -3.41 -2.62
CA VAL A 127 10.61 -3.17 -4.05
C VAL A 127 11.54 -1.98 -4.32
N GLY A 128 11.57 -0.97 -3.45
CA GLY A 128 12.58 0.10 -3.44
C GLY A 128 12.54 1.09 -4.62
N ARG A 129 11.61 0.97 -5.56
CA ARG A 129 11.56 1.74 -6.81
C ARG A 129 10.29 2.57 -6.91
N LEU A 130 10.16 3.60 -6.04
CA LEU A 130 9.01 4.52 -6.06
C LEU A 130 8.84 5.23 -7.40
N ASP A 131 9.94 5.54 -8.05
CA ASP A 131 10.03 6.19 -9.35
C ASP A 131 9.37 5.38 -10.50
N ILE A 132 9.30 4.06 -10.36
CA ILE A 132 8.61 3.17 -11.29
C ILE A 132 7.25 2.75 -10.75
N LEU A 133 7.18 2.45 -9.45
CA LEU A 133 5.97 1.90 -8.84
C LEU A 133 4.79 2.88 -8.91
N LEU A 134 4.99 4.14 -8.53
CA LEU A 134 3.89 5.10 -8.49
C LEU A 134 3.31 5.42 -9.86
N PRO A 135 4.10 5.67 -10.94
CA PRO A 135 3.55 5.77 -12.29
C PRO A 135 2.81 4.51 -12.74
N HIS A 136 3.33 3.31 -12.39
CA HIS A 136 2.68 2.05 -12.71
C HIS A 136 1.31 1.91 -12.02
N LEU A 137 1.24 2.17 -10.71
CA LEU A 137 -0.03 2.18 -9.97
C LEU A 137 -1.00 3.24 -10.52
N LYS A 138 -0.51 4.45 -10.84
CA LYS A 138 -1.34 5.51 -11.45
C LYS A 138 -1.96 5.06 -12.78
N SER A 139 -1.21 4.35 -13.62
CA SER A 139 -1.70 3.89 -14.92
C SER A 139 -2.87 2.89 -14.82
N MET A 140 -3.05 2.28 -13.66
CA MET A 140 -4.13 1.32 -13.40
C MET A 140 -5.35 1.97 -12.72
N LEU A 141 -5.31 3.26 -12.39
CA LEU A 141 -6.44 3.95 -11.76
C LEU A 141 -7.57 4.23 -12.74
N ALA A 142 -8.79 4.05 -12.29
CA ALA A 142 -9.99 4.60 -12.92
C ALA A 142 -10.02 6.14 -12.78
N PRO A 143 -10.78 6.85 -13.61
CA PRO A 143 -11.04 8.28 -13.41
C PRO A 143 -11.61 8.55 -12.01
N GLY A 144 -10.91 9.36 -11.21
CA GLY A 144 -11.27 9.61 -9.81
C GLY A 144 -10.79 8.55 -8.82
N GLY A 145 -10.09 7.52 -9.29
CA GLY A 145 -9.52 6.48 -8.45
C GLY A 145 -8.42 6.98 -7.52
N ARG A 146 -8.14 6.23 -6.46
CA ARG A 146 -7.22 6.61 -5.38
C ARG A 146 -6.26 5.48 -5.05
N ILE A 147 -5.11 5.84 -4.47
CA ILE A 147 -4.12 4.88 -3.96
C ILE A 147 -3.97 5.10 -2.46
N ILE A 148 -3.98 4.02 -1.67
CA ILE A 148 -3.54 4.05 -0.27
C ILE A 148 -2.14 3.43 -0.22
N LEU A 149 -1.15 4.26 0.11
CA LEU A 149 0.26 3.90 0.22
C LEU A 149 0.68 3.90 1.68
N GLN A 150 1.48 2.92 2.13
CA GLN A 150 2.00 2.90 3.50
C GLN A 150 3.46 2.50 3.54
N THR A 151 4.23 3.16 4.42
CA THR A 151 5.63 2.84 4.70
C THR A 151 6.07 3.33 6.07
N THR A 152 7.16 2.72 6.57
CA THR A 152 7.91 3.21 7.72
C THR A 152 8.88 4.30 7.30
N LEU A 153 8.93 5.42 8.05
CA LEU A 153 9.61 6.65 7.68
C LEU A 153 10.98 6.79 8.36
N THR A 154 11.99 7.13 7.58
CA THR A 154 13.35 7.40 8.08
C THR A 154 13.49 8.73 8.80
N ASP A 155 12.50 9.62 8.72
CA ASP A 155 12.50 10.88 9.48
C ASP A 155 12.39 10.61 10.99
N HIS A 156 11.85 9.45 11.38
CA HIS A 156 11.69 9.09 12.77
C HIS A 156 13.01 8.58 13.38
N ALA A 157 13.45 9.19 14.50
CA ALA A 157 14.73 8.89 15.13
C ALA A 157 14.86 7.41 15.56
N GLY A 158 13.78 6.83 16.11
CA GLY A 158 13.75 5.42 16.51
C GLY A 158 13.96 4.48 15.32
N VAL A 159 13.36 4.79 14.16
CA VAL A 159 13.54 4.02 12.93
C VAL A 159 14.99 4.08 12.46
N ARG A 160 15.62 5.27 12.49
CA ARG A 160 17.03 5.42 12.12
C ARG A 160 17.95 4.60 13.01
N LEU A 161 17.68 4.60 14.32
CA LEU A 161 18.46 3.81 15.29
C LEU A 161 18.32 2.31 15.03
N VAL A 162 17.10 1.80 14.88
CA VAL A 162 16.86 0.39 14.56
C VAL A 162 17.57 0.01 13.27
N ARG A 163 17.42 0.79 12.21
CA ARG A 163 18.09 0.56 10.93
C ARG A 163 19.61 0.47 11.08
N ALA A 164 20.23 1.40 11.81
CA ALA A 164 21.67 1.40 12.03
C ALA A 164 22.15 0.13 12.73
N LEU A 165 21.37 -0.38 13.69
CA LEU A 165 21.75 -1.53 14.52
C LEU A 165 21.39 -2.88 13.87
N THR A 166 20.38 -2.94 12.98
CA THR A 166 19.83 -4.22 12.49
C THR A 166 20.14 -4.51 11.02
N ALA A 167 20.60 -3.54 10.23
CA ALA A 167 20.73 -3.65 8.77
C ALA A 167 21.51 -4.89 8.29
N ARG A 168 22.62 -5.24 8.96
CA ARG A 168 23.42 -6.42 8.60
C ARG A 168 22.69 -7.73 8.90
N ARG A 169 22.02 -7.80 10.06
CA ARG A 169 21.26 -8.98 10.48
C ARG A 169 20.04 -9.19 9.60
N GLU A 170 19.32 -8.13 9.28
CA GLU A 170 18.15 -8.17 8.41
C GLU A 170 18.50 -8.65 7.01
N LEU A 171 19.60 -8.16 6.44
CA LEU A 171 20.11 -8.64 5.15
C LEU A 171 20.40 -10.14 5.18
N ALA A 172 21.06 -10.62 6.24
CA ALA A 172 21.38 -12.05 6.39
C ALA A 172 20.12 -12.93 6.54
N GLN A 173 19.08 -12.42 7.22
CA GLN A 173 17.83 -13.16 7.43
C GLN A 173 16.90 -13.19 6.20
N ARG A 174 16.86 -12.10 5.43
CA ARG A 174 15.94 -11.92 4.30
C ARG A 174 16.54 -12.29 2.96
N GLY A 175 17.87 -12.21 2.83
CA GLY A 175 18.57 -12.40 1.55
C GLY A 175 18.49 -11.18 0.62
N TYR A 176 17.84 -10.09 1.03
CA TYR A 176 17.73 -8.83 0.27
C TYR A 176 17.72 -7.61 1.20
N ARG A 177 17.99 -6.43 0.64
CA ARG A 177 17.97 -5.17 1.39
C ARG A 177 16.59 -4.54 1.35
N ILE A 178 16.12 -4.06 2.51
CA ILE A 178 14.93 -3.22 2.61
C ILE A 178 15.29 -1.79 2.20
N SER A 179 14.43 -1.20 1.41
CA SER A 179 14.48 0.22 1.07
C SER A 179 13.76 1.06 2.13
N TRP A 180 14.30 2.25 2.36
CA TRP A 180 13.82 3.15 3.39
C TRP A 180 13.60 4.53 2.79
N PHE A 181 12.48 5.16 3.13
CA PHE A 181 12.07 6.43 2.56
C PHE A 181 11.78 7.45 3.65
N SER A 182 12.14 8.70 3.41
CA SER A 182 11.67 9.84 4.17
C SER A 182 10.31 10.31 3.67
N GLN A 183 9.65 11.17 4.43
CA GLN A 183 8.41 11.82 3.95
C GLN A 183 8.65 12.65 2.69
N ARG A 184 9.85 13.24 2.57
CA ARG A 184 10.24 14.00 1.38
C ARG A 184 10.39 13.09 0.16
N ASP A 185 11.03 11.92 0.30
CA ASP A 185 11.16 10.96 -0.81
C ASP A 185 9.79 10.53 -1.34
N ILE A 186 8.81 10.33 -0.44
CA ILE A 186 7.43 10.00 -0.82
C ILE A 186 6.80 11.17 -1.58
N ALA A 187 6.93 12.40 -1.08
CA ALA A 187 6.35 13.57 -1.71
C ALA A 187 6.95 13.84 -3.09
N ASP A 188 8.28 13.75 -3.22
CA ASP A 188 8.99 13.95 -4.48
C ASP A 188 8.59 12.86 -5.52
N ALA A 189 8.49 11.61 -5.09
CA ALA A 189 8.05 10.50 -5.95
C ALA A 189 6.58 10.64 -6.38
N CYS A 190 5.69 11.07 -5.49
CA CYS A 190 4.30 11.38 -5.84
C CYS A 190 4.23 12.49 -6.88
N ASN A 191 4.93 13.60 -6.67
CA ASN A 191 4.98 14.72 -7.62
C ASN A 191 5.51 14.26 -8.98
N GLY A 192 6.60 13.49 -9.01
CA GLY A 192 7.16 12.93 -10.25
C GLY A 192 6.22 12.00 -10.99
N ALA A 193 5.33 11.32 -10.29
CA ALA A 193 4.30 10.47 -10.86
C ALA A 193 3.02 11.26 -11.26
N GLY A 194 2.94 12.56 -10.99
CA GLY A 194 1.71 13.34 -11.18
C GLY A 194 0.58 12.90 -10.24
N LEU A 195 0.94 12.52 -9.01
CA LEU A 195 0.02 12.19 -7.91
C LEU A 195 0.12 13.26 -6.83
N GLY A 196 -1.03 13.68 -6.29
CA GLY A 196 -1.13 14.52 -5.11
C GLY A 196 -1.38 13.71 -3.85
N ILE A 197 -0.78 14.13 -2.74
CA ILE A 197 -1.10 13.58 -1.41
C ILE A 197 -2.36 14.31 -0.92
N VAL A 198 -3.49 13.61 -0.89
CA VAL A 198 -4.79 14.14 -0.44
C VAL A 198 -4.86 14.16 1.08
N GLU A 199 -4.38 13.11 1.72
CA GLU A 199 -4.40 12.95 3.16
C GLU A 199 -3.20 12.14 3.63
N THR A 200 -2.68 12.49 4.80
CA THR A 200 -1.62 11.76 5.49
C THR A 200 -2.06 11.42 6.90
N ARG A 201 -1.87 10.16 7.27
CA ARG A 201 -2.04 9.69 8.66
C ARG A 201 -0.73 9.09 9.13
N ARG A 202 -0.35 9.37 10.37
CA ARG A 202 0.81 8.73 11.00
C ARG A 202 0.36 7.83 12.13
N HIS A 203 1.13 6.81 12.40
CA HIS A 203 0.89 5.90 13.51
C HIS A 203 2.18 5.25 13.97
N SER A 204 2.11 4.44 15.06
CA SER A 204 3.22 3.78 15.72
C SER A 204 4.24 4.74 16.35
N LEU A 205 4.58 4.48 17.59
CA LEU A 205 5.61 5.25 18.31
C LEU A 205 7.03 4.96 17.80
N GLY A 206 7.22 3.83 17.09
CA GLY A 206 8.51 3.44 16.57
C GLY A 206 9.56 3.24 17.69
N ILE A 207 9.15 2.71 18.84
CA ILE A 207 10.04 2.45 19.98
C ILE A 207 11.04 1.36 19.60
N PRO A 208 12.35 1.65 19.57
CA PRO A 208 13.36 0.68 19.20
C PRO A 208 13.29 -0.56 20.10
N PHE A 209 13.15 -1.73 19.46
CA PHE A 209 13.07 -3.03 20.16
C PHE A 209 11.96 -3.16 21.20
N GLY A 210 10.99 -2.25 21.24
CA GLY A 210 9.94 -2.22 22.26
C GLY A 210 9.19 -3.55 22.38
N ASP A 211 8.77 -4.15 21.25
CA ASP A 211 8.08 -5.43 21.24
C ASP A 211 8.95 -6.61 21.68
N ARG A 212 10.26 -6.52 21.49
CA ARG A 212 11.18 -7.58 21.89
C ARG A 212 11.52 -7.51 23.37
N LEU A 213 11.70 -6.31 23.91
CA LEU A 213 12.19 -6.10 25.27
C LEU A 213 11.04 -5.96 26.27
N TRP A 214 9.98 -5.26 25.88
CA TRP A 214 8.85 -4.93 26.79
C TRP A 214 7.52 -4.96 26.02
N PRO A 215 7.06 -6.08 25.49
CA PRO A 215 5.90 -6.15 24.56
C PRO A 215 4.63 -5.56 25.18
N TRP A 216 4.35 -5.85 26.45
CA TRP A 216 3.18 -5.31 27.15
C TRP A 216 3.28 -3.80 27.36
N ALA A 217 4.43 -3.30 27.84
CA ALA A 217 4.65 -1.87 28.06
C ALA A 217 4.60 -1.09 26.73
N ASN A 218 5.19 -1.64 25.66
CA ASN A 218 5.12 -1.07 24.33
C ASN A 218 3.67 -0.97 23.85
N PHE A 219 2.88 -2.03 23.99
CA PHE A 219 1.45 -2.01 23.67
C PHE A 219 0.68 -0.94 24.44
N GLN A 220 0.93 -0.79 25.75
CA GLN A 220 0.29 0.23 26.58
C GLN A 220 0.67 1.66 26.14
N LEU A 221 1.93 1.89 25.80
CA LEU A 221 2.41 3.19 25.31
C LEU A 221 1.79 3.50 23.93
N GLU A 222 1.80 2.55 22.98
CA GLU A 222 1.16 2.69 21.68
C GLU A 222 -0.33 3.05 21.82
N THR A 223 -1.02 2.42 22.76
CA THR A 223 -2.45 2.68 23.02
C THR A 223 -2.69 4.06 23.62
N ARG A 224 -1.89 4.46 24.61
CA ARG A 224 -2.09 5.73 25.35
C ARG A 224 -1.64 6.95 24.55
N LEU A 225 -0.58 6.82 23.76
CA LEU A 225 0.05 7.93 23.04
C LEU A 225 -0.39 8.04 21.57
N GLN A 226 -1.55 7.49 21.21
CA GLN A 226 -2.06 7.53 19.83
C GLN A 226 -2.19 8.95 19.25
N LYS A 227 -2.59 9.94 20.08
CA LYS A 227 -2.67 11.35 19.65
C LYS A 227 -1.29 11.91 19.31
N TRP A 228 -0.26 11.51 20.02
CA TRP A 228 1.12 11.89 19.71
C TRP A 228 1.61 11.16 18.44
N ALA A 229 1.40 9.84 18.36
CA ALA A 229 1.77 9.03 17.21
C ALA A 229 1.06 9.48 15.92
N SER A 230 -0.15 10.06 15.99
CA SER A 230 -0.84 10.60 14.80
C SER A 230 -0.15 11.82 14.20
N ARG A 231 0.73 12.49 14.93
CA ARG A 231 1.53 13.65 14.47
C ARG A 231 2.98 13.27 14.16
N HIS A 232 3.57 12.43 15.01
CA HIS A 232 5.02 12.17 15.04
C HIS A 232 5.37 10.69 14.82
N GLY A 233 4.40 9.85 14.50
CA GLY A 233 4.59 8.41 14.40
C GLY A 233 5.62 8.00 13.35
N ALA A 234 6.14 6.79 13.53
CA ALA A 234 7.19 6.20 12.71
C ALA A 234 6.68 5.75 11.34
N ASP A 235 5.39 5.47 11.21
CA ASP A 235 4.76 4.99 9.98
C ASP A 235 3.84 6.03 9.37
N GLY A 236 3.94 6.21 8.06
CA GLY A 236 3.06 7.06 7.27
C GLY A 236 2.13 6.24 6.39
N ILE A 237 0.85 6.56 6.40
CA ILE A 237 -0.14 6.06 5.46
C ILE A 237 -0.75 7.26 4.72
N TYR A 238 -0.78 7.18 3.40
CA TYR A 238 -1.07 8.28 2.50
C TYR A 238 -2.23 7.90 1.59
N LEU A 239 -3.19 8.80 1.45
CA LEU A 239 -4.18 8.77 0.38
C LEU A 239 -3.69 9.61 -0.77
N LEU A 240 -3.51 9.00 -1.93
CA LEU A 240 -3.03 9.65 -3.13
C LEU A 240 -4.13 9.69 -4.19
N ALA A 241 -4.15 10.77 -4.98
CA ALA A 241 -5.02 10.91 -6.15
C ALA A 241 -4.23 11.56 -7.31
N PRO A 242 -4.61 11.32 -8.56
CA PRO A 242 -4.05 12.06 -9.70
C PRO A 242 -4.21 13.57 -9.53
N ASN A 243 -3.18 14.34 -9.88
CA ASN A 243 -3.28 15.80 -9.89
C ASN A 243 -4.30 16.26 -10.92
N CYS A 244 -5.14 17.25 -10.58
CA CYS A 244 -6.20 17.77 -11.46
C CYS A 244 -5.72 18.47 -12.76
N GLN A 245 -4.43 18.51 -13.06
CA GLN A 245 -3.87 19.29 -14.17
C GLN A 245 -3.78 18.55 -15.51
N GLU A 246 -4.12 17.27 -15.58
CA GLU A 246 -4.17 16.56 -16.87
C GLU A 246 -5.61 16.22 -17.29
N ARG A 247 -6.50 17.21 -17.34
CA ARG A 247 -7.59 17.15 -18.31
C ARG A 247 -6.96 17.48 -19.65
N GLU A 248 -6.71 16.47 -20.48
CA GLU A 248 -6.41 16.65 -21.89
C GLU A 248 -7.33 17.72 -22.45
N THR A 249 -6.76 18.81 -22.93
CA THR A 249 -7.45 19.69 -23.85
C THR A 249 -7.84 18.81 -25.03
N PRO A 250 -9.15 18.69 -25.37
CA PRO A 250 -9.54 17.98 -26.58
C PRO A 250 -8.78 18.64 -27.73
N ASN A 251 -8.09 17.84 -28.54
CA ASN A 251 -7.38 18.25 -29.75
C ASN A 251 -8.04 19.47 -30.36
N ALA A 252 -7.36 20.61 -30.30
CA ALA A 252 -7.69 21.77 -31.10
C ALA A 252 -7.59 21.28 -32.57
N VAL A 253 -8.72 20.96 -33.15
CA VAL A 253 -8.86 20.75 -34.57
C VAL A 253 -8.29 22.00 -35.22
N THR A 254 -7.15 21.88 -35.83
CA THR A 254 -6.49 22.92 -36.61
C THR A 254 -7.48 23.33 -37.72
N PRO A 255 -7.93 24.59 -37.79
CA PRO A 255 -8.75 25.05 -38.90
C PRO A 255 -7.84 25.40 -40.08
N ALA A 256 -7.40 24.39 -40.82
CA ALA A 256 -6.66 24.54 -42.04
C ALA A 256 -7.37 23.83 -43.20
N ALA A 257 -8.60 24.20 -43.50
CA ALA A 257 -9.27 23.83 -44.77
C ALA A 257 -10.53 24.67 -45.03
N GLN A 258 -10.44 26.02 -44.89
CA GLN A 258 -11.49 26.93 -45.42
C GLN A 258 -10.88 28.21 -46.02
N ARG A 259 -9.94 28.02 -46.96
CA ARG A 259 -9.63 29.08 -47.93
C ARG A 259 -9.31 28.40 -49.24
N LEU A 260 -10.33 28.09 -50.05
CA LEU A 260 -10.24 27.84 -51.48
C LEU A 260 -11.66 27.54 -52.01
N ARG A 261 -12.53 28.57 -52.05
CA ARG A 261 -13.71 28.66 -52.92
C ARG A 261 -14.28 30.07 -52.87
N ALA A 262 -13.55 31.05 -53.43
CA ALA A 262 -14.12 32.33 -53.83
C ALA A 262 -13.16 32.95 -54.82
N THR A 263 -13.12 32.43 -56.04
CA THR A 263 -12.71 33.12 -57.28
C THR A 263 -12.95 32.15 -58.43
N MET A 264 -14.13 32.20 -58.97
CA MET A 264 -14.53 32.07 -60.35
C MET A 264 -16.02 32.30 -60.44
#